data_cd22dcfc07e8296aa1ac7a49e5811ad6
#
_entry.id   cd22dcfc07e8296aa1ac7a49e5811ad6
#
_cell.length_a   1.000
_cell.length_b   1.000
_cell.length_c   1.000
_cell.angle_alpha   90.00
_cell.angle_beta   90.00
_cell.angle_gamma   90.00
#
_symmetry.space_group_name_H-M   'P 1'
#
loop_
_entity.id
_entity.type
_entity.pdbx_description
1 polymer ?
#
loop_
_entity_poly.entity_id
_entity_poly.type
_entity_poly.pdbx_seq_one_letter_code
_entity_poly.pdbx_strand_id
1 'polypeptide(L)'
;MNKKSDDLLRGAAFHEAGHVVVAVNLGLAVGEIEISEDGSGRSQIAPPDHLPLVDQIALCVAGIEAQELFNCHTHVLAAAADYGMVIGLVDGLTEAESLEHRNAACLRALEILQKHRPEVERLADHLIKHRRAHGFGQG
;
A
#
# COMPACT_ATOMS: atom_id res chain seq x y z
N MET A 1 6.67 25.13 -2.88
CA MET A 1 6.36 23.94 -3.72
C MET A 1 5.05 24.20 -4.45
N ASN A 2 4.94 23.77 -5.71
CA ASN A 2 3.72 24.00 -6.48
C ASN A 2 2.68 22.91 -6.18
N LYS A 3 1.45 23.12 -6.61
CA LYS A 3 0.33 22.19 -6.37
C LYS A 3 0.61 20.79 -6.91
N LYS A 4 1.25 20.69 -8.08
CA LYS A 4 1.56 19.41 -8.70
C LYS A 4 2.51 18.58 -7.83
N SER A 5 3.56 19.21 -7.30
CA SER A 5 4.50 18.55 -6.39
C SER A 5 3.83 18.13 -5.09
N ASP A 6 2.95 18.98 -4.56
CA ASP A 6 2.18 18.65 -3.34
C ASP A 6 1.26 17.48 -3.56
N ASP A 7 0.58 17.42 -4.71
CA ASP A 7 -0.32 16.30 -5.06
C ASP A 7 0.46 15.00 -5.22
N LEU A 8 1.63 15.03 -5.86
CA LEU A 8 2.49 13.85 -6.02
C LEU A 8 3.00 13.36 -4.67
N LEU A 9 3.45 14.28 -3.83
CA LEU A 9 3.94 13.95 -2.50
C LEU A 9 2.84 13.34 -1.64
N ARG A 10 1.65 13.93 -1.66
CA ARG A 10 0.50 13.42 -0.92
C ARG A 10 0.11 12.03 -1.41
N GLY A 11 0.11 11.82 -2.73
CA GLY A 11 -0.17 10.51 -3.32
C GLY A 11 0.82 9.45 -2.86
N ALA A 12 2.12 9.77 -2.89
CA ALA A 12 3.16 8.87 -2.42
C ALA A 12 3.00 8.53 -0.93
N ALA A 13 2.68 9.53 -0.11
CA ALA A 13 2.52 9.34 1.33
C ALA A 13 1.36 8.39 1.66
N PHE A 14 0.20 8.57 1.03
CA PHE A 14 -0.95 7.68 1.25
C PHE A 14 -0.74 6.31 0.65
N HIS A 15 -0.03 6.21 -0.47
CA HIS A 15 0.33 4.92 -1.07
C HIS A 15 1.16 4.07 -0.10
N GLU A 16 2.25 4.64 0.41
CA GLU A 16 3.13 3.92 1.34
C GLU A 16 2.46 3.68 2.69
N ALA A 17 1.70 4.66 3.19
CA ALA A 17 0.94 4.48 4.42
C ALA A 17 -0.08 3.33 4.29
N GLY A 18 -0.72 3.20 3.14
CA GLY A 18 -1.63 2.10 2.86
C GLY A 18 -0.95 0.74 2.95
N HIS A 19 0.19 0.58 2.27
CA HIS A 19 0.97 -0.66 2.34
C HIS A 19 1.37 -0.98 3.79
N VAL A 20 1.85 0.01 4.52
CA VAL A 20 2.34 -0.18 5.89
C VAL A 20 1.21 -0.58 6.85
N VAL A 21 0.10 0.12 6.80
CA VAL A 21 -1.03 -0.17 7.70
C VAL A 21 -1.60 -1.57 7.42
N VAL A 22 -1.74 -1.95 6.16
CA VAL A 22 -2.20 -3.30 5.82
C VAL A 22 -1.16 -4.34 6.26
N ALA A 23 0.13 -4.10 6.00
CA ALA A 23 1.20 -5.01 6.42
C ALA A 23 1.19 -5.26 7.93
N VAL A 24 1.13 -4.20 8.72
CA VAL A 24 1.10 -4.30 10.19
C VAL A 24 -0.12 -5.09 10.66
N ASN A 25 -1.27 -4.86 10.05
CA ASN A 25 -2.50 -5.56 10.42
C ASN A 25 -2.52 -7.02 9.94
N LEU A 26 -1.66 -7.37 9.01
CA LEU A 26 -1.44 -8.77 8.61
C LEU A 26 -0.32 -9.44 9.41
N GLY A 27 0.24 -8.74 10.40
CA GLY A 27 1.26 -9.29 11.28
C GLY A 27 2.69 -9.19 10.74
N LEU A 28 2.93 -8.36 9.72
CA LEU A 28 4.25 -8.19 9.14
C LEU A 28 5.01 -7.02 9.78
N ALA A 29 6.29 -7.22 10.03
CA ALA A 29 7.16 -6.15 10.49
C ALA A 29 7.47 -5.19 9.32
N VAL A 30 7.62 -3.90 9.65
CA VAL A 30 7.94 -2.85 8.69
C VAL A 30 9.18 -2.10 9.17
N GLY A 31 10.14 -1.91 8.27
CA GLY A 31 11.35 -1.15 8.55
C GLY A 31 11.24 0.29 8.08
N GLU A 32 12.16 0.71 7.20
CA GLU A 32 12.18 2.07 6.70
C GLU A 32 11.10 2.32 5.63
N ILE A 33 10.54 3.52 5.67
CA ILE A 33 9.59 4.03 4.69
C ILE A 33 10.13 5.36 4.19
N GLU A 34 10.16 5.56 2.88
CA GLU A 34 10.60 6.82 2.27
C GLU A 34 9.64 7.24 1.17
N ILE A 35 9.46 8.53 1.01
CA ILE A 35 8.75 9.11 -0.14
C ILE A 35 9.57 10.24 -0.73
N SER A 36 9.34 10.52 -2.00
CA SER A 36 10.02 11.57 -2.75
C SER A 36 9.01 12.51 -3.40
N GLU A 37 9.46 13.73 -3.69
CA GLU A 37 8.61 14.78 -4.25
C GLU A 37 8.09 14.47 -5.65
N ASP A 38 8.75 13.55 -6.35
CA ASP A 38 8.30 13.09 -7.68
C ASP A 38 7.15 12.10 -7.64
N GLY A 39 6.66 11.76 -6.45
CA GLY A 39 5.56 10.81 -6.28
C GLY A 39 6.00 9.37 -6.10
N SER A 40 7.30 9.11 -6.08
CA SER A 40 7.81 7.77 -5.81
C SER A 40 7.94 7.53 -4.30
N GLY A 41 7.99 6.27 -3.91
CA GLY A 41 8.18 5.89 -2.52
C GLY A 41 8.51 4.42 -2.40
N ARG A 42 8.89 4.02 -1.20
CA ARG A 42 9.17 2.60 -0.91
C ARG A 42 8.95 2.33 0.57
N SER A 43 8.62 1.08 0.87
CA SER A 43 8.46 0.59 2.23
C SER A 43 9.19 -0.74 2.37
N GLN A 44 9.98 -0.90 3.42
CA GLN A 44 10.61 -2.16 3.75
C GLN A 44 9.61 -2.98 4.57
N ILE A 45 9.06 -4.01 3.96
CA ILE A 45 8.05 -4.88 4.58
C ILE A 45 8.60 -6.29 4.60
N ALA A 46 8.45 -6.98 5.74
CA ALA A 46 8.87 -8.38 5.87
C ALA A 46 8.18 -9.24 4.81
N PRO A 47 8.84 -10.34 4.33
CA PRO A 47 8.27 -11.18 3.29
C PRO A 47 6.90 -11.75 3.67
N PRO A 48 5.90 -11.64 2.78
CA PRO A 48 4.53 -12.09 3.06
C PRO A 48 4.25 -13.52 2.62
N ASP A 49 5.26 -14.28 2.20
CA ASP A 49 5.11 -15.58 1.53
C ASP A 49 4.32 -16.62 2.35
N HIS A 50 4.33 -16.48 3.66
CA HIS A 50 3.63 -17.38 4.58
C HIS A 50 2.16 -17.04 4.76
N LEU A 51 1.72 -15.92 4.22
CA LEU A 51 0.32 -15.49 4.35
C LEU A 51 -0.57 -16.16 3.30
N PRO A 52 -1.88 -16.27 3.57
CA PRO A 52 -2.82 -16.70 2.53
C PRO A 52 -2.72 -15.82 1.28
N LEU A 53 -3.00 -16.41 0.11
CA LEU A 53 -2.88 -15.69 -1.16
C LEU A 53 -3.69 -14.40 -1.20
N VAL A 54 -4.92 -14.41 -0.66
CA VAL A 54 -5.76 -13.21 -0.58
C VAL A 54 -5.05 -12.09 0.19
N ASP A 55 -4.40 -12.41 1.30
CA ASP A 55 -3.67 -11.42 2.11
C ASP A 55 -2.42 -10.91 1.39
N GLN A 56 -1.72 -11.78 0.66
CA GLN A 56 -0.58 -11.34 -0.15
C GLN A 56 -1.01 -10.35 -1.23
N ILE A 57 -2.12 -10.62 -1.90
CA ILE A 57 -2.66 -9.72 -2.92
C ILE A 57 -3.18 -8.42 -2.26
N ALA A 58 -3.84 -8.52 -1.11
CA ALA A 58 -4.32 -7.35 -0.37
C ALA A 58 -3.17 -6.39 -0.05
N LEU A 59 -2.02 -6.93 0.37
CA LEU A 59 -0.83 -6.13 0.60
C LEU A 59 -0.37 -5.40 -0.67
N CYS A 60 -0.38 -6.08 -1.81
CA CYS A 60 0.02 -5.49 -3.09
C CYS A 60 -0.89 -4.33 -3.51
N VAL A 61 -2.21 -4.45 -3.33
CA VAL A 61 -3.16 -3.43 -3.78
C VAL A 61 -3.40 -2.33 -2.75
N ALA A 62 -2.87 -2.48 -1.55
CA ALA A 62 -3.14 -1.59 -0.42
C ALA A 62 -2.81 -0.12 -0.71
N GLY A 63 -1.71 0.14 -1.41
CA GLY A 63 -1.30 1.50 -1.74
C GLY A 63 -2.30 2.20 -2.66
N ILE A 64 -2.75 1.49 -3.69
CA ILE A 64 -3.72 2.01 -4.66
C ILE A 64 -5.08 2.21 -3.98
N GLU A 65 -5.51 1.25 -3.18
CA GLU A 65 -6.77 1.35 -2.44
C GLU A 65 -6.75 2.54 -1.46
N ALA A 66 -5.61 2.79 -0.81
CA ALA A 66 -5.46 3.96 0.07
C ALA A 66 -5.56 5.26 -0.72
N GLN A 67 -4.91 5.34 -1.88
CA GLN A 67 -5.00 6.53 -2.72
C GLN A 67 -6.43 6.80 -3.18
N GLU A 68 -7.18 5.78 -3.54
CA GLU A 68 -8.59 5.93 -3.91
C GLU A 68 -9.44 6.37 -2.71
N LEU A 69 -9.24 5.74 -1.55
CA LEU A 69 -9.99 6.05 -0.33
C LEU A 69 -9.79 7.51 0.11
N PHE A 70 -8.59 8.04 -0.06
CA PHE A 70 -8.23 9.39 0.39
C PHE A 70 -8.18 10.42 -0.76
N ASN A 71 -8.66 10.06 -1.94
CA ASN A 71 -8.71 10.94 -3.12
C ASN A 71 -7.33 11.52 -3.48
N CYS A 72 -6.34 10.63 -3.57
CA CYS A 72 -4.97 11.00 -3.89
C CYS A 72 -4.63 10.68 -5.34
N HIS A 73 -3.63 11.41 -5.86
CA HIS A 73 -3.03 11.11 -7.16
C HIS A 73 -2.27 9.78 -7.12
N THR A 74 -2.46 8.92 -8.14
CA THR A 74 -1.76 7.64 -8.28
C THR A 74 -0.56 7.80 -9.21
N HIS A 75 0.63 7.44 -8.73
CA HIS A 75 1.82 7.42 -9.56
C HIS A 75 1.79 6.18 -10.46
N VAL A 76 1.88 6.39 -11.78
CA VAL A 76 1.71 5.32 -12.78
C VAL A 76 2.70 4.17 -12.57
N LEU A 77 3.98 4.49 -12.30
CA LEU A 77 5.00 3.46 -12.12
C LEU A 77 4.80 2.64 -10.85
N ALA A 78 4.36 3.29 -9.77
CA ALA A 78 4.05 2.59 -8.51
C ALA A 78 2.86 1.64 -8.70
N ALA A 79 1.82 2.10 -9.37
CA ALA A 79 0.65 1.27 -9.68
C ALA A 79 1.03 0.09 -10.58
N ALA A 80 1.85 0.33 -11.60
CA ALA A 80 2.30 -0.73 -12.52
C ALA A 80 3.11 -1.79 -11.78
N ALA A 81 4.00 -1.40 -10.86
CA ALA A 81 4.80 -2.32 -10.07
C ALA A 81 3.90 -3.20 -9.18
N ASP A 82 2.93 -2.59 -8.50
CA ASP A 82 2.02 -3.31 -7.61
C ASP A 82 1.13 -4.30 -8.39
N TYR A 83 0.58 -3.89 -9.52
CA TYR A 83 -0.21 -4.79 -10.38
C TYR A 83 0.66 -5.90 -10.98
N GLY A 84 1.92 -5.62 -11.29
CA GLY A 84 2.87 -6.65 -11.74
C GLY A 84 3.06 -7.73 -10.69
N MET A 85 3.15 -7.37 -9.42
CA MET A 85 3.23 -8.33 -8.31
C MET A 85 1.97 -9.19 -8.23
N VAL A 86 0.78 -8.58 -8.38
CA VAL A 86 -0.48 -9.32 -8.37
C VAL A 86 -0.52 -10.34 -9.51
N ILE A 87 -0.12 -9.95 -10.72
CA ILE A 87 -0.07 -10.85 -11.88
C ILE A 87 0.79 -12.07 -11.56
N GLY A 88 1.96 -11.87 -10.94
CA GLY A 88 2.82 -12.96 -10.52
C GLY A 88 2.18 -13.88 -9.49
N LEU A 89 1.47 -13.31 -8.53
CA LEU A 89 0.82 -14.08 -7.45
C LEU A 89 -0.33 -14.96 -7.95
N VAL A 90 -1.07 -14.51 -8.98
CA VAL A 90 -2.21 -15.26 -9.52
C VAL A 90 -1.83 -16.15 -10.71
N ASP A 91 -0.57 -16.15 -11.09
CA ASP A 91 -0.08 -17.02 -12.16
C ASP A 91 -0.36 -18.48 -11.80
N GLY A 92 -0.89 -19.24 -12.77
CA GLY A 92 -1.29 -20.63 -12.53
C GLY A 92 -2.73 -20.82 -12.06
N LEU A 93 -3.43 -19.75 -11.70
CA LEU A 93 -4.87 -19.82 -11.39
C LEU A 93 -5.68 -19.67 -12.69
N THR A 94 -6.91 -20.22 -12.68
CA THR A 94 -7.86 -19.93 -13.76
C THR A 94 -8.27 -18.46 -13.68
N GLU A 95 -8.85 -17.93 -14.77
CA GLU A 95 -9.36 -16.56 -14.77
C GLU A 95 -10.42 -16.35 -13.68
N ALA A 96 -11.30 -17.32 -13.49
CA ALA A 96 -12.35 -17.25 -12.47
C ALA A 96 -11.74 -17.22 -11.06
N GLU A 97 -10.76 -18.09 -10.79
CA GLU A 97 -10.05 -18.12 -9.51
C GLU A 97 -9.29 -16.84 -9.26
N SER A 98 -8.58 -16.33 -10.28
CA SER A 98 -7.83 -15.08 -10.20
C SER A 98 -8.76 -13.91 -9.87
N LEU A 99 -9.90 -13.80 -10.55
CA LEU A 99 -10.86 -12.73 -10.31
C LEU A 99 -11.42 -12.80 -8.90
N GLU A 100 -11.78 -13.98 -8.44
CA GLU A 100 -12.30 -14.20 -7.08
C GLU A 100 -11.29 -13.77 -6.03
N HIS A 101 -10.04 -14.19 -6.16
CA HIS A 101 -8.97 -13.83 -5.22
C HIS A 101 -8.68 -12.33 -5.23
N ARG A 102 -8.63 -11.71 -6.42
CA ARG A 102 -8.36 -10.27 -6.53
C ARG A 102 -9.49 -9.44 -5.93
N ASN A 103 -10.74 -9.84 -6.16
CA ASN A 103 -11.89 -9.14 -5.57
C ASN A 103 -11.89 -9.27 -4.05
N ALA A 104 -11.66 -10.46 -3.53
CA ALA A 104 -11.56 -10.71 -2.09
C ALA A 104 -10.42 -9.88 -1.47
N ALA A 105 -9.29 -9.80 -2.16
CA ALA A 105 -8.12 -9.05 -1.69
C ALA A 105 -8.38 -7.54 -1.63
N CYS A 106 -9.05 -6.99 -2.65
CA CYS A 106 -9.40 -5.56 -2.65
C CYS A 106 -10.34 -5.23 -1.49
N LEU A 107 -11.34 -6.09 -1.24
CA LEU A 107 -12.24 -5.92 -0.10
C LEU A 107 -11.50 -6.02 1.22
N ARG A 108 -10.58 -6.97 1.34
CA ARG A 108 -9.76 -7.16 2.54
C ARG A 108 -8.90 -5.92 2.83
N ALA A 109 -8.22 -5.41 1.82
CA ALA A 109 -7.40 -4.21 1.95
C ALA A 109 -8.27 -3.01 2.36
N LEU A 110 -9.40 -2.82 1.69
CA LEU A 110 -10.31 -1.71 1.98
C LEU A 110 -10.87 -1.78 3.40
N GLU A 111 -11.28 -2.97 3.87
CA GLU A 111 -11.74 -3.17 5.25
C GLU A 111 -10.68 -2.74 6.26
N ILE A 112 -9.43 -3.16 6.07
CA ILE A 112 -8.33 -2.80 6.96
C ILE A 112 -8.11 -1.28 6.95
N LEU A 113 -8.06 -0.69 5.76
CA LEU A 113 -7.82 0.74 5.61
C LEU A 113 -8.94 1.59 6.22
N GLN A 114 -10.19 1.19 6.04
CA GLN A 114 -11.33 1.90 6.62
C GLN A 114 -11.34 1.80 8.14
N LYS A 115 -11.07 0.60 8.66
CA LYS A 115 -11.01 0.36 10.11
C LYS A 115 -9.88 1.16 10.76
N HIS A 116 -8.75 1.30 10.07
CA HIS A 116 -7.55 1.96 10.58
C HIS A 116 -7.28 3.29 9.90
N ARG A 117 -8.33 3.97 9.46
CA ARG A 117 -8.24 5.26 8.78
C ARG A 117 -7.39 6.30 9.52
N PRO A 118 -7.54 6.49 10.85
CA PRO A 118 -6.70 7.45 11.58
C PRO A 118 -5.21 7.11 11.53
N GLU A 119 -4.84 5.83 11.56
CA GLU A 119 -3.44 5.40 11.48
C GLU A 119 -2.85 5.70 10.09
N VAL A 120 -3.63 5.47 9.03
CA VAL A 120 -3.21 5.80 7.66
C VAL A 120 -2.94 7.30 7.56
N GLU A 121 -3.87 8.12 8.05
CA GLU A 121 -3.74 9.59 8.01
C GLU A 121 -2.52 10.08 8.80
N ARG A 122 -2.31 9.56 10.01
CA ARG A 122 -1.16 9.94 10.84
C ARG A 122 0.18 9.61 10.16
N LEU A 123 0.29 8.40 9.61
CA LEU A 123 1.51 8.00 8.93
C LEU A 123 1.74 8.82 7.66
N ALA A 124 0.68 9.03 6.86
CA ALA A 124 0.79 9.84 5.65
C ALA A 124 1.22 11.28 5.98
N ASP A 125 0.63 11.89 7.01
CA ASP A 125 0.99 13.23 7.44
C ASP A 125 2.44 13.30 7.90
N HIS A 126 2.89 12.28 8.65
CA HIS A 126 4.30 12.19 9.07
C HIS A 126 5.24 12.11 7.86
N LEU A 127 4.89 11.28 6.87
CA LEU A 127 5.70 11.13 5.65
C LEU A 127 5.75 12.41 4.82
N ILE A 128 4.63 13.12 4.71
CA ILE A 128 4.59 14.41 4.02
C ILE A 128 5.54 15.41 4.69
N LYS A 129 5.56 15.42 6.01
CA LYS A 129 6.35 16.34 6.79
C LYS A 129 7.85 16.00 6.82
N HIS A 130 8.16 14.71 6.97
CA HIS A 130 9.55 14.25 7.22
C HIS A 130 10.16 13.44 6.09
N ARG A 131 9.39 12.98 5.11
CA ARG A 131 9.81 12.12 3.98
C ARG A 131 10.23 10.72 4.38
N ARG A 132 10.37 10.44 5.66
CA ARG A 132 10.84 9.17 6.20
C ARG A 132 10.09 8.79 7.47
N ALA A 133 9.98 7.48 7.68
CA ALA A 133 9.50 6.90 8.94
C ALA A 133 10.11 5.51 9.10
N HIS A 134 10.06 4.95 10.32
CA HIS A 134 10.53 3.59 10.56
C HIS A 134 9.95 3.06 11.88
N GLY A 135 10.13 1.76 12.12
CA GLY A 135 9.82 1.15 13.41
C GLY A 135 8.38 0.74 13.61
N PHE A 136 7.65 0.48 12.54
CA PHE A 136 6.26 0.02 12.59
C PHE A 136 6.17 -1.50 12.58
N GLY A 137 5.11 -2.05 13.17
CA GLY A 137 4.87 -3.48 13.15
C GLY A 137 5.79 -4.29 14.05
N GLN A 138 6.30 -3.67 15.09
CA GLN A 138 7.07 -4.35 16.12
C GLN A 138 6.10 -5.18 16.95
N GLY A 139 6.09 -6.47 16.72
CA GLY A 139 5.24 -7.38 17.45
C GLY A 139 5.65 -7.54 18.91
#